data_4a35bc31720ffade657f87ab63e6649f
#
_entry.id   4a35bc31720ffade657f87ab63e6649f
#
_cell.length_a   1.000
_cell.length_b   1.000
_cell.length_c   1.000
_cell.angle_alpha   90.00
_cell.angle_beta   90.00
_cell.angle_gamma   90.00
#
_symmetry.space_group_name_H-M   'P 1'
#
loop_
_entity.id
_entity.type
_entity.pdbx_description
1 polymer ?
#
loop_
_entity_poly.entity_id
_entity_poly.type
_entity_poly.pdbx_seq_one_letter_code
_entity_poly.pdbx_strand_id
1 'polypeptide(L)'
;MGIDKPDVRVVIHIDSPDSIEAYFQEAGRAGRDGNKAYAVLLFNGRDKSILQRRIADQYPDKEYIKTVYEHLAYFFQLAVGCGFERTFEFNLDKFCRNFKHYPARVESALKILEKSGYIEYSEASDNKARMRFLIGRNDLYRLKDMTDEENAVVVAALRNYSGMFSDYAYIEEALIAQQSGVDDQQTHEILKALSRKHIIHFIPRKSIPHIKYTQNRVDFEKIVIPMKVYDWRKKLAEKRLEAVVTYAESEKVCRSQQLLNYFGETRSERCGQCDVCIEQKKRTREDKQRDKDIRLAILKLLEDKKPHHIKELYTLDFDMPSIERVLRYMADEEEVYNIEGKITR
;
A
#
# COMPACT_ATOMS: atom_id res chain seq x y z
N MET A 1 9.20 -9.48 -3.27
CA MET A 1 9.68 -9.32 -1.88
C MET A 1 11.04 -10.02 -1.75
N GLY A 2 11.99 -9.50 -0.97
CA GLY A 2 13.25 -10.19 -0.72
C GLY A 2 14.51 -9.49 -1.22
N ILE A 3 14.48 -8.15 -1.38
CA ILE A 3 15.76 -7.43 -1.57
C ILE A 3 16.45 -7.38 -0.20
N ASP A 4 17.47 -8.21 -0.05
CA ASP A 4 18.35 -8.24 1.14
C ASP A 4 19.77 -7.78 0.75
N LYS A 5 19.84 -6.58 0.16
CA LYS A 5 21.09 -5.95 -0.24
C LYS A 5 21.52 -4.96 0.84
N PRO A 6 22.74 -5.10 1.43
CA PRO A 6 23.17 -4.26 2.55
C PRO A 6 23.48 -2.81 2.14
N ASP A 7 23.86 -2.56 0.90
CA ASP A 7 24.35 -1.29 0.36
C ASP A 7 23.29 -0.47 -0.40
N VAL A 8 22.01 -0.62 -0.07
CA VAL A 8 20.95 0.22 -0.62
C VAL A 8 21.15 1.65 -0.14
N ARG A 9 21.38 2.60 -1.05
CA ARG A 9 21.62 4.02 -0.70
C ARG A 9 20.38 4.87 -0.70
N VAL A 10 19.37 4.50 -1.46
CA VAL A 10 18.12 5.28 -1.57
C VAL A 10 16.93 4.33 -1.67
N VAL A 11 15.92 4.62 -0.86
CA VAL A 11 14.57 4.05 -0.98
C VAL A 11 13.61 5.20 -1.26
N ILE A 12 12.86 5.13 -2.36
CA ILE A 12 11.92 6.17 -2.75
C ILE A 12 10.51 5.56 -2.80
N HIS A 13 9.61 6.12 -2.01
CA HIS A 13 8.19 5.81 -2.07
C HIS A 13 7.53 6.81 -3.02
N ILE A 14 7.15 6.33 -4.20
CA ILE A 14 6.43 7.11 -5.22
C ILE A 14 4.95 7.20 -4.84
N ASP A 15 4.39 6.08 -4.35
CA ASP A 15 3.06 6.00 -3.77
C ASP A 15 3.15 5.95 -2.24
N SER A 16 2.21 6.59 -1.57
CA SER A 16 2.16 6.56 -0.11
C SER A 16 1.83 5.15 0.39
N PRO A 17 2.61 4.60 1.34
CA PRO A 17 2.31 3.33 1.97
C PRO A 17 1.02 3.43 2.81
N ASP A 18 0.33 2.29 2.98
CA ASP A 18 -0.95 2.23 3.69
C ASP A 18 -0.80 2.35 5.23
N SER A 19 0.41 2.26 5.76
CA SER A 19 0.70 2.38 7.20
C SER A 19 2.15 2.77 7.48
N ILE A 20 2.38 3.31 8.67
CA ILE A 20 3.74 3.62 9.16
C ILE A 20 4.59 2.35 9.28
N GLU A 21 3.98 1.21 9.62
CA GLU A 21 4.67 -0.08 9.72
C GLU A 21 5.21 -0.50 8.33
N ALA A 22 4.40 -0.37 7.28
CA ALA A 22 4.82 -0.66 5.91
C ALA A 22 5.94 0.29 5.47
N TYR A 23 5.76 1.59 5.70
CA TYR A 23 6.81 2.59 5.45
C TYR A 23 8.12 2.24 6.14
N PHE A 24 8.07 1.92 7.43
CA PHE A 24 9.26 1.61 8.23
C PHE A 24 9.99 0.36 7.72
N GLN A 25 9.25 -0.70 7.37
CA GLN A 25 9.82 -1.92 6.81
C GLN A 25 10.48 -1.70 5.45
N GLU A 26 9.92 -0.84 4.62
CA GLU A 26 10.45 -0.53 3.29
C GLU A 26 11.62 0.45 3.39
N ALA A 27 11.49 1.53 4.15
CA ALA A 27 12.54 2.52 4.41
C ALA A 27 13.75 1.90 5.10
N GLY A 28 13.54 0.95 6.03
CA GLY A 28 14.58 0.21 6.74
C GLY A 28 15.43 -0.73 5.89
N ARG A 29 15.17 -0.81 4.59
CA ARG A 29 16.05 -1.48 3.63
C ARG A 29 17.28 -0.62 3.25
N ALA A 30 17.19 0.69 3.45
CA ALA A 30 18.28 1.63 3.16
C ALA A 30 19.33 1.62 4.29
N GLY A 31 20.62 1.52 3.90
CA GLY A 31 21.75 1.69 4.81
C GLY A 31 21.93 0.60 5.85
N ARG A 32 21.61 -0.65 5.54
CA ARG A 32 21.82 -1.79 6.45
C ARG A 32 23.29 -2.03 6.81
N ASP A 33 24.20 -1.56 5.98
CA ASP A 33 25.66 -1.59 6.21
C ASP A 33 26.14 -0.47 7.16
N GLY A 34 25.26 0.32 7.74
CA GLY A 34 25.56 1.44 8.63
C GLY A 34 26.02 2.73 7.92
N ASN A 35 26.17 2.70 6.60
CA ASN A 35 26.55 3.89 5.84
C ASN A 35 25.34 4.78 5.56
N LYS A 36 25.62 6.05 5.25
CA LYS A 36 24.59 7.05 4.97
C LYS A 36 23.70 6.60 3.81
N ALA A 37 22.40 6.61 4.05
CA ALA A 37 21.37 6.28 3.09
C ALA A 37 20.15 7.21 3.28
N TYR A 38 19.28 7.23 2.28
CA TYR A 38 18.11 8.11 2.27
C TYR A 38 16.84 7.31 2.07
N ALA A 39 15.82 7.60 2.88
CA ALA A 39 14.46 7.19 2.66
C ALA A 39 13.63 8.42 2.29
N VAL A 40 13.05 8.42 1.10
CA VAL A 40 12.28 9.55 0.55
C VAL A 40 10.84 9.12 0.38
N LEU A 41 9.92 9.88 0.94
CA LEU A 41 8.49 9.74 0.73
C LEU A 41 8.01 10.94 -0.08
N LEU A 42 7.52 10.69 -1.31
CA LEU A 42 6.83 11.68 -2.10
C LEU A 42 5.37 11.70 -1.67
N PHE A 43 4.92 12.82 -1.11
CA PHE A 43 3.56 12.95 -0.57
C PHE A 43 2.96 14.30 -0.89
N ASN A 44 1.71 14.31 -1.29
CA ASN A 44 0.94 15.52 -1.57
C ASN A 44 -0.53 15.36 -1.14
N GLY A 45 -1.33 16.44 -1.21
CA GLY A 45 -2.72 16.41 -0.79
C GLY A 45 -3.62 15.43 -1.57
N ARG A 46 -3.22 15.05 -2.80
CA ARG A 46 -3.93 14.04 -3.61
C ARG A 46 -3.75 12.63 -3.02
N ASP A 47 -2.57 12.34 -2.48
CA ASP A 47 -2.28 11.03 -1.87
C ASP A 47 -3.17 10.77 -0.68
N LYS A 48 -3.41 11.79 0.15
CA LYS A 48 -4.38 11.73 1.25
C LYS A 48 -5.77 11.31 0.77
N SER A 49 -6.25 11.92 -0.30
CA SER A 49 -7.56 11.60 -0.88
C SER A 49 -7.62 10.18 -1.45
N ILE A 50 -6.52 9.71 -2.07
CA ILE A 50 -6.41 8.35 -2.59
C ILE A 50 -6.45 7.34 -1.43
N LEU A 51 -5.70 7.58 -0.36
CA LEU A 51 -5.68 6.72 0.82
C LEU A 51 -7.05 6.65 1.50
N GLN A 52 -7.74 7.79 1.64
CA GLN A 52 -9.11 7.84 2.18
C GLN A 52 -10.09 7.02 1.32
N ARG A 53 -9.97 7.14 0.00
CA ARG A 53 -10.80 6.36 -0.94
C ARG A 53 -10.52 4.87 -0.84
N ARG A 54 -9.25 4.45 -0.71
CA ARG A 54 -8.88 3.04 -0.50
C ARG A 54 -9.58 2.46 0.74
N ILE A 55 -9.61 3.20 1.86
CA ILE A 55 -10.33 2.76 3.07
C ILE A 55 -11.83 2.68 2.82
N ALA A 56 -12.43 3.67 2.14
CA ALA A 56 -13.85 3.66 1.83
C ALA A 56 -14.24 2.47 0.91
N ASP A 57 -13.37 2.08 -0.02
CA ASP A 57 -13.58 0.91 -0.87
C ASP A 57 -13.32 -0.41 -0.13
N GLN A 58 -12.38 -0.44 0.82
CA GLN A 58 -12.06 -1.62 1.64
C GLN A 58 -13.12 -1.87 2.74
N TYR A 59 -13.74 -0.82 3.23
CA TYR A 59 -14.79 -0.87 4.26
C TYR A 59 -16.04 -0.13 3.77
N PRO A 60 -16.74 -0.63 2.75
CA PRO A 60 -17.98 -0.04 2.28
C PRO A 60 -19.05 -0.08 3.40
N ASP A 61 -20.04 0.78 3.34
CA ASP A 61 -21.08 0.87 4.36
C ASP A 61 -21.79 -0.47 4.60
N LYS A 62 -22.21 -0.71 5.85
CA LYS A 62 -22.86 -1.97 6.23
C LYS A 62 -24.11 -2.26 5.38
N GLU A 63 -24.89 -1.22 5.06
CA GLU A 63 -26.05 -1.35 4.17
C GLU A 63 -25.66 -1.80 2.76
N TYR A 64 -24.54 -1.29 2.24
CA TYR A 64 -24.00 -1.74 0.97
C TYR A 64 -23.58 -3.23 1.02
N ILE A 65 -22.95 -3.66 2.10
CA ILE A 65 -22.55 -5.07 2.29
C ILE A 65 -23.77 -5.99 2.32
N LYS A 66 -24.83 -5.59 3.02
CA LYS A 66 -26.12 -6.29 3.05
C LYS A 66 -26.76 -6.33 1.66
N THR A 67 -26.72 -5.23 0.93
CA THR A 67 -27.22 -5.14 -0.46
C THR A 67 -26.46 -6.11 -1.38
N VAL A 68 -25.13 -6.21 -1.23
CA VAL A 68 -24.35 -7.18 -2.00
C VAL A 68 -24.77 -8.61 -1.70
N TYR A 69 -24.99 -8.95 -0.41
CA TYR A 69 -25.50 -10.27 -0.02
C TYR A 69 -26.88 -10.59 -0.60
N GLU A 70 -27.78 -9.63 -0.60
CA GLU A 70 -29.10 -9.77 -1.21
C GLU A 70 -29.02 -9.94 -2.72
N HIS A 71 -28.20 -9.13 -3.39
CA HIS A 71 -27.97 -9.25 -4.83
C HIS A 71 -27.31 -10.59 -5.22
N LEU A 72 -26.44 -11.15 -4.36
CA LEU A 72 -25.91 -12.51 -4.58
C LEU A 72 -27.04 -13.54 -4.57
N ALA A 73 -27.97 -13.42 -3.64
CA ALA A 73 -29.09 -14.34 -3.58
C ALA A 73 -30.02 -14.21 -4.81
N TYR A 74 -30.24 -13.01 -5.32
CA TYR A 74 -30.96 -12.82 -6.60
C TYR A 74 -30.16 -13.38 -7.78
N PHE A 75 -28.85 -13.15 -7.82
CA PHE A 75 -27.98 -13.65 -8.89
C PHE A 75 -27.99 -15.19 -8.99
N PHE A 76 -28.03 -15.86 -7.84
CA PHE A 76 -28.09 -17.33 -7.74
C PHE A 76 -29.52 -17.87 -7.62
N GLN A 77 -30.54 -17.04 -7.68
CA GLN A 77 -31.95 -17.41 -7.54
C GLN A 77 -32.21 -18.22 -6.25
N LEU A 78 -31.63 -17.78 -5.15
CA LEU A 78 -31.69 -18.46 -3.87
C LEU A 78 -32.80 -17.86 -2.98
N ALA A 79 -33.75 -18.68 -2.56
CA ALA A 79 -34.81 -18.29 -1.65
C ALA A 79 -34.30 -18.12 -0.21
N VAL A 80 -34.99 -17.29 0.60
CA VAL A 80 -34.75 -17.16 2.03
C VAL A 80 -34.97 -18.52 2.71
N GLY A 81 -34.12 -18.86 3.68
CA GLY A 81 -34.17 -20.17 4.37
C GLY A 81 -33.53 -21.32 3.60
N CYS A 82 -32.95 -21.07 2.41
CA CYS A 82 -32.27 -22.06 1.60
C CYS A 82 -30.79 -21.70 1.41
N GLY A 83 -29.98 -22.67 0.96
CA GLY A 83 -28.62 -22.44 0.46
C GLY A 83 -27.50 -23.00 1.32
N PHE A 84 -27.74 -23.50 2.48
CA PHE A 84 -26.69 -24.12 3.33
C PHE A 84 -25.88 -25.17 2.51
N GLU A 85 -24.55 -25.07 2.57
CA GLU A 85 -23.58 -25.91 1.86
C GLU A 85 -23.67 -25.87 0.30
N ARG A 86 -24.51 -25.01 -0.28
CA ARG A 86 -24.58 -24.86 -1.74
C ARG A 86 -23.45 -23.99 -2.25
N THR A 87 -22.79 -24.46 -3.30
CA THR A 87 -21.68 -23.79 -3.97
C THR A 87 -22.12 -23.35 -5.37
N PHE A 88 -21.80 -22.11 -5.73
CA PHE A 88 -22.14 -21.49 -6.99
C PHE A 88 -20.89 -20.96 -7.69
N GLU A 89 -20.79 -21.14 -9.00
CA GLU A 89 -19.79 -20.43 -9.80
C GLU A 89 -20.11 -18.93 -9.78
N PHE A 90 -19.10 -18.11 -9.53
CA PHE A 90 -19.27 -16.67 -9.42
C PHE A 90 -18.43 -15.91 -10.44
N ASN A 91 -19.08 -15.09 -11.26
CA ASN A 91 -18.41 -14.18 -12.16
C ASN A 91 -18.63 -12.76 -11.68
N LEU A 92 -17.57 -12.17 -11.11
CA LEU A 92 -17.58 -10.82 -10.51
C LEU A 92 -18.00 -9.75 -11.54
N ASP A 93 -17.45 -9.80 -12.77
CA ASP A 93 -17.73 -8.80 -13.79
C ASP A 93 -19.20 -8.85 -14.24
N LYS A 94 -19.75 -10.06 -14.38
CA LYS A 94 -21.17 -10.26 -14.73
C LYS A 94 -22.06 -9.77 -13.60
N PHE A 95 -21.71 -10.10 -12.35
CA PHE A 95 -22.43 -9.63 -11.17
C PHE A 95 -22.44 -8.10 -11.08
N CYS A 96 -21.25 -7.47 -11.19
CA CYS A 96 -21.10 -6.03 -11.11
C CYS A 96 -21.87 -5.30 -12.23
N ARG A 97 -21.88 -5.84 -13.44
CA ARG A 97 -22.66 -5.28 -14.56
C ARG A 97 -24.18 -5.37 -14.31
N ASN A 98 -24.66 -6.52 -13.82
CA ASN A 98 -26.08 -6.75 -13.60
C ASN A 98 -26.65 -5.81 -12.52
N PHE A 99 -25.90 -5.58 -11.44
CA PHE A 99 -26.35 -4.81 -10.28
C PHE A 99 -25.73 -3.41 -10.19
N LYS A 100 -24.95 -2.99 -11.18
CA LYS A 100 -24.26 -1.69 -11.26
C LYS A 100 -23.34 -1.44 -10.04
N HIS A 101 -22.61 -2.45 -9.64
CA HIS A 101 -21.62 -2.37 -8.58
C HIS A 101 -20.23 -2.07 -9.10
N TYR A 102 -19.40 -1.52 -8.21
CA TYR A 102 -17.98 -1.34 -8.45
C TYR A 102 -17.18 -2.57 -7.94
N PRO A 103 -16.37 -3.24 -8.79
CA PRO A 103 -15.73 -4.52 -8.44
C PRO A 103 -14.97 -4.53 -7.12
N ALA A 104 -14.09 -3.55 -6.87
CA ALA A 104 -13.28 -3.49 -5.65
C ALA A 104 -14.14 -3.41 -4.37
N ARG A 105 -15.29 -2.72 -4.42
CA ARG A 105 -16.21 -2.65 -3.28
C ARG A 105 -16.97 -3.95 -3.06
N VAL A 106 -17.31 -4.66 -4.15
CA VAL A 106 -17.94 -5.99 -4.06
C VAL A 106 -16.97 -6.99 -3.44
N GLU A 107 -15.72 -7.06 -3.90
CA GLU A 107 -14.71 -7.94 -3.31
C GLU A 107 -14.51 -7.68 -1.82
N SER A 108 -14.47 -6.41 -1.43
CA SER A 108 -14.40 -6.02 -0.01
C SER A 108 -15.63 -6.49 0.77
N ALA A 109 -16.83 -6.32 0.20
CA ALA A 109 -18.08 -6.80 0.81
C ALA A 109 -18.09 -8.32 0.95
N LEU A 110 -17.65 -9.07 -0.07
CA LEU A 110 -17.54 -10.53 -0.03
C LEU A 110 -16.59 -10.98 1.08
N LYS A 111 -15.40 -10.37 1.22
CA LYS A 111 -14.44 -10.66 2.28
C LYS A 111 -15.00 -10.36 3.69
N ILE A 112 -15.85 -9.35 3.83
CA ILE A 112 -16.52 -9.04 5.09
C ILE A 112 -17.64 -10.04 5.39
N LEU A 113 -18.44 -10.43 4.39
CA LEU A 113 -19.48 -11.46 4.52
C LEU A 113 -18.87 -12.82 4.87
N GLU A 114 -17.75 -13.18 4.26
CA GLU A 114 -16.99 -14.39 4.60
C GLU A 114 -16.53 -14.39 6.05
N LYS A 115 -15.86 -13.31 6.50
CA LYS A 115 -15.43 -13.15 7.90
C LYS A 115 -16.59 -13.08 8.88
N SER A 116 -17.79 -12.73 8.41
CA SER A 116 -19.02 -12.71 9.19
C SER A 116 -19.73 -14.06 9.21
N GLY A 117 -19.23 -15.07 8.47
CA GLY A 117 -19.75 -16.43 8.46
C GLY A 117 -21.00 -16.64 7.63
N TYR A 118 -21.28 -15.79 6.63
CA TYR A 118 -22.40 -15.97 5.71
C TYR A 118 -22.06 -16.79 4.48
N ILE A 119 -20.85 -16.63 3.97
CA ILE A 119 -20.35 -17.28 2.76
C ILE A 119 -18.88 -17.71 2.94
N GLU A 120 -18.42 -18.61 2.10
CA GLU A 120 -17.01 -18.80 1.76
C GLU A 120 -16.79 -18.25 0.35
N TYR A 121 -15.85 -17.34 0.17
CA TYR A 121 -15.49 -16.80 -1.13
C TYR A 121 -14.12 -17.33 -1.55
N SER A 122 -14.12 -18.23 -2.51
CA SER A 122 -12.90 -18.71 -3.12
C SER A 122 -12.63 -17.89 -4.38
N GLU A 123 -11.68 -16.97 -4.28
CA GLU A 123 -11.05 -16.39 -5.46
C GLU A 123 -10.47 -17.58 -6.21
N ALA A 124 -10.72 -17.66 -7.51
CA ALA A 124 -10.30 -18.75 -8.38
C ALA A 124 -9.31 -19.71 -7.70
N SER A 125 -9.80 -20.83 -7.18
CA SER A 125 -8.97 -21.72 -6.41
C SER A 125 -7.75 -22.09 -7.26
N ASP A 126 -6.58 -22.11 -6.64
CA ASP A 126 -5.29 -22.53 -7.19
C ASP A 126 -5.31 -24.05 -7.52
N ASN A 127 -6.39 -24.53 -8.12
CA ASN A 127 -6.46 -25.84 -8.71
C ASN A 127 -5.57 -25.80 -9.94
N LYS A 128 -4.30 -26.07 -9.72
CA LYS A 128 -3.31 -26.26 -10.78
C LYS A 128 -3.91 -27.22 -11.80
N ALA A 129 -3.69 -26.94 -13.08
CA ALA A 129 -4.01 -27.86 -14.13
C ALA A 129 -3.38 -29.22 -13.81
N ARG A 130 -4.06 -30.30 -14.13
CA ARG A 130 -3.53 -31.64 -13.90
C ARG A 130 -3.76 -32.53 -15.10
N MET A 131 -2.81 -33.40 -15.35
CA MET A 131 -2.92 -34.36 -16.43
C MET A 131 -2.36 -35.72 -16.03
N ARG A 132 -2.85 -36.76 -16.71
CA ARG A 132 -2.28 -38.12 -16.73
C ARG A 132 -2.33 -38.69 -18.10
N PHE A 133 -1.47 -39.63 -18.44
CA PHE A 133 -1.58 -40.42 -19.66
C PHE A 133 -2.61 -41.52 -19.48
N LEU A 134 -3.42 -41.73 -20.53
CA LEU A 134 -4.41 -42.79 -20.60
C LEU A 134 -3.85 -44.01 -21.32
N ILE A 135 -2.77 -43.86 -22.07
CA ILE A 135 -2.05 -44.90 -22.82
C ILE A 135 -0.73 -45.23 -22.13
N GLY A 136 -0.25 -46.43 -22.37
CA GLY A 136 1.05 -46.87 -21.85
C GLY A 136 2.24 -46.15 -22.50
N ARG A 137 3.39 -46.14 -21.81
CA ARG A 137 4.62 -45.48 -22.32
C ARG A 137 5.03 -46.03 -23.68
N ASN A 138 4.94 -47.36 -23.90
CA ASN A 138 5.30 -48.00 -25.17
C ASN A 138 4.35 -47.63 -26.30
N ASP A 139 3.07 -47.42 -26.00
CA ASP A 139 2.06 -47.06 -26.99
C ASP A 139 2.24 -45.60 -27.42
N LEU A 140 2.64 -44.73 -26.50
CA LEU A 140 2.94 -43.33 -26.82
C LEU A 140 4.04 -43.19 -27.87
N TYR A 141 5.11 -44.01 -27.80
CA TYR A 141 6.19 -44.01 -28.79
C TYR A 141 5.77 -44.60 -30.15
N ARG A 142 4.67 -45.32 -30.23
CA ARG A 142 4.13 -45.91 -31.47
C ARG A 142 3.15 -45.01 -32.20
N LEU A 143 2.69 -43.93 -31.58
CA LEU A 143 1.79 -42.97 -32.18
C LEU A 143 2.49 -42.25 -33.35
N LYS A 144 1.98 -42.47 -34.57
CA LYS A 144 2.47 -41.83 -35.81
C LYS A 144 1.68 -40.58 -36.18
N ASP A 145 0.50 -40.35 -35.53
CA ASP A 145 -0.47 -39.33 -35.91
C ASP A 145 -0.41 -38.08 -35.03
N MET A 146 0.73 -37.84 -34.38
CA MET A 146 1.00 -36.61 -33.60
C MET A 146 1.71 -35.59 -34.49
N THR A 147 1.27 -34.33 -34.37
CA THR A 147 2.00 -33.21 -34.99
C THR A 147 3.33 -32.93 -34.23
N ASP A 148 4.24 -32.23 -34.89
CA ASP A 148 5.52 -31.85 -34.24
C ASP A 148 5.29 -31.03 -32.98
N GLU A 149 4.28 -30.13 -32.98
CA GLU A 149 3.90 -29.31 -31.81
C GLU A 149 3.28 -30.17 -30.71
N GLU A 150 2.38 -31.11 -31.04
CA GLU A 150 1.80 -32.06 -30.07
C GLU A 150 2.93 -32.88 -29.40
N ASN A 151 3.89 -33.33 -30.20
CA ASN A 151 5.04 -34.07 -29.69
C ASN A 151 5.93 -33.22 -28.78
N ALA A 152 6.20 -31.99 -29.18
CA ALA A 152 6.98 -31.05 -28.36
C ALA A 152 6.33 -30.79 -26.98
N VAL A 153 4.98 -30.59 -26.95
CA VAL A 153 4.20 -30.41 -25.72
C VAL A 153 4.28 -31.65 -24.82
N VAL A 154 4.11 -32.85 -25.41
CA VAL A 154 4.20 -34.12 -24.68
C VAL A 154 5.60 -34.34 -24.10
N VAL A 155 6.65 -34.09 -24.89
CA VAL A 155 8.04 -34.22 -24.43
C VAL A 155 8.34 -33.23 -23.33
N ALA A 156 7.90 -31.96 -23.44
CA ALA A 156 8.05 -30.95 -22.41
C ALA A 156 7.34 -31.38 -21.11
N ALA A 157 6.14 -31.91 -21.19
CA ALA A 157 5.41 -32.43 -20.04
C ALA A 157 6.15 -33.59 -19.36
N LEU A 158 6.61 -34.58 -20.14
CA LEU A 158 7.35 -35.72 -19.59
C LEU A 158 8.69 -35.37 -18.95
N ARG A 159 9.36 -34.32 -19.41
CA ARG A 159 10.61 -33.84 -18.83
C ARG A 159 10.44 -33.19 -17.46
N ASN A 160 9.34 -32.49 -17.27
CA ASN A 160 9.09 -31.68 -16.07
C ASN A 160 8.32 -32.40 -14.98
N TYR A 161 7.50 -33.37 -15.36
CA TYR A 161 6.57 -33.99 -14.42
C TYR A 161 6.73 -35.52 -14.45
N SER A 162 6.90 -36.10 -13.27
CA SER A 162 7.01 -37.57 -13.10
C SER A 162 5.67 -38.16 -12.67
N GLY A 163 5.52 -39.49 -12.87
CA GLY A 163 4.37 -40.25 -12.36
C GLY A 163 3.10 -40.16 -13.18
N MET A 164 3.05 -39.39 -14.29
CA MET A 164 1.86 -39.12 -15.10
C MET A 164 1.24 -40.37 -15.79
N PHE A 165 1.97 -41.47 -15.84
CA PHE A 165 1.41 -42.76 -16.37
C PHE A 165 0.66 -43.56 -15.29
N SER A 166 0.89 -43.25 -14.01
CA SER A 166 0.28 -43.95 -12.88
C SER A 166 -0.85 -43.16 -12.25
N ASP A 167 -0.68 -41.82 -12.13
CA ASP A 167 -1.66 -40.93 -11.51
C ASP A 167 -1.56 -39.52 -12.12
N TYR A 168 -2.46 -38.61 -11.67
CA TYR A 168 -2.42 -37.21 -12.08
C TYR A 168 -1.21 -36.47 -11.54
N ALA A 169 -0.48 -35.81 -12.43
CA ALA A 169 0.50 -34.78 -12.04
C ALA A 169 -0.14 -33.39 -12.16
N TYR A 170 0.16 -32.54 -11.19
CA TYR A 170 -0.16 -31.11 -11.29
C TYR A 170 0.84 -30.46 -12.24
N ILE A 171 0.35 -29.73 -13.23
CA ILE A 171 1.16 -29.11 -14.27
C ILE A 171 0.97 -27.60 -14.31
N GLU A 172 1.98 -26.89 -14.78
CA GLU A 172 1.95 -25.48 -15.13
C GLU A 172 2.01 -25.36 -16.65
N GLU A 173 0.90 -24.95 -17.28
CA GLU A 173 0.78 -24.86 -18.74
C GLU A 173 1.82 -23.90 -19.33
N ALA A 174 2.07 -22.76 -18.67
CA ALA A 174 3.10 -21.79 -19.08
C ALA A 174 4.53 -22.38 -19.11
N LEU A 175 4.87 -23.27 -18.17
CA LEU A 175 6.18 -23.95 -18.17
C LEU A 175 6.29 -24.92 -19.34
N ILE A 176 5.21 -25.66 -19.64
CA ILE A 176 5.17 -26.56 -20.80
C ILE A 176 5.29 -25.75 -22.08
N ALA A 177 4.57 -24.64 -22.22
CA ALA A 177 4.64 -23.73 -23.36
C ALA A 177 6.06 -23.21 -23.58
N GLN A 178 6.69 -22.68 -22.54
CA GLN A 178 8.07 -22.18 -22.61
C GLN A 178 9.06 -23.27 -23.08
N GLN A 179 8.91 -24.50 -22.61
CA GLN A 179 9.87 -25.58 -22.94
C GLN A 179 9.57 -26.30 -24.28
N SER A 180 8.32 -26.29 -24.71
CA SER A 180 7.97 -26.82 -26.03
C SER A 180 8.23 -25.83 -27.16
N GLY A 181 8.39 -24.53 -26.83
CA GLY A 181 8.50 -23.47 -27.82
C GLY A 181 7.16 -23.11 -28.48
N VAL A 182 6.05 -23.54 -27.90
CA VAL A 182 4.68 -23.30 -28.36
C VAL A 182 4.04 -22.21 -27.51
N ASP A 183 3.21 -21.36 -28.09
CA ASP A 183 2.49 -20.32 -27.38
C ASP A 183 1.54 -20.88 -26.30
N ASP A 184 1.30 -20.12 -25.22
CA ASP A 184 0.49 -20.53 -24.06
C ASP A 184 -0.93 -20.96 -24.47
N GLN A 185 -1.58 -20.18 -25.33
CA GLN A 185 -2.93 -20.47 -25.79
C GLN A 185 -2.97 -21.75 -26.69
N GLN A 186 -1.98 -21.87 -27.55
CA GLN A 186 -1.84 -23.03 -28.42
C GLN A 186 -1.50 -24.29 -27.62
N THR A 187 -0.65 -24.20 -26.60
CA THR A 187 -0.34 -25.29 -25.65
C THR A 187 -1.62 -25.77 -24.95
N HIS A 188 -2.47 -24.85 -24.48
CA HIS A 188 -3.77 -25.21 -23.89
C HIS A 188 -4.69 -25.97 -24.84
N GLU A 189 -4.81 -25.51 -26.10
CA GLU A 189 -5.63 -26.20 -27.09
C GLU A 189 -5.04 -27.54 -27.49
N ILE A 190 -3.72 -27.68 -27.57
CA ILE A 190 -3.05 -28.98 -27.83
C ILE A 190 -3.35 -29.96 -26.69
N LEU A 191 -3.24 -29.56 -25.42
CA LEU A 191 -3.57 -30.41 -24.27
C LEU A 191 -5.04 -30.87 -24.31
N LYS A 192 -5.97 -29.99 -24.70
CA LYS A 192 -7.37 -30.35 -24.94
C LYS A 192 -7.54 -31.33 -26.12
N ALA A 193 -6.81 -31.11 -27.21
CA ALA A 193 -6.86 -31.98 -28.38
C ALA A 193 -6.34 -33.40 -28.06
N LEU A 194 -5.22 -33.49 -27.36
CA LEU A 194 -4.66 -34.76 -26.87
C LEU A 194 -5.62 -35.47 -25.91
N SER A 195 -6.37 -34.72 -25.10
CA SER A 195 -7.41 -35.26 -24.22
C SER A 195 -8.62 -35.80 -25.02
N ARG A 196 -9.05 -35.13 -26.08
CA ARG A 196 -10.09 -35.60 -26.98
C ARG A 196 -9.67 -36.86 -27.77
N LYS A 197 -8.36 -36.97 -28.10
CA LYS A 197 -7.75 -38.14 -28.71
C LYS A 197 -7.58 -39.33 -27.74
N HIS A 198 -7.97 -39.17 -26.45
CA HIS A 198 -7.77 -40.16 -25.39
C HIS A 198 -6.31 -40.59 -25.16
N ILE A 199 -5.34 -39.74 -25.52
CA ILE A 199 -3.93 -39.97 -25.25
C ILE A 199 -3.61 -39.57 -23.79
N ILE A 200 -4.17 -38.46 -23.36
CA ILE A 200 -4.09 -37.95 -21.97
C ILE A 200 -5.50 -37.70 -21.42
N HIS A 201 -5.61 -37.61 -20.12
CA HIS A 201 -6.74 -36.97 -19.47
C HIS A 201 -6.27 -35.64 -18.88
N PHE A 202 -6.65 -34.54 -19.48
CA PHE A 202 -6.27 -33.19 -19.09
C PHE A 202 -7.46 -32.52 -18.39
N ILE A 203 -7.21 -32.05 -17.18
CA ILE A 203 -8.14 -31.23 -16.42
C ILE A 203 -7.51 -29.83 -16.32
N PRO A 204 -8.03 -28.88 -17.12
CA PRO A 204 -7.49 -27.54 -17.13
C PRO A 204 -7.66 -26.85 -15.76
N ARG A 205 -6.84 -25.84 -15.51
CA ARG A 205 -7.00 -24.95 -14.36
C ARG A 205 -8.38 -24.32 -14.44
N LYS A 206 -9.30 -24.72 -13.56
CA LYS A 206 -10.58 -24.03 -13.38
C LYS A 206 -10.35 -22.83 -12.48
N SER A 207 -10.09 -21.69 -13.09
CA SER A 207 -9.98 -20.40 -12.42
C SER A 207 -11.34 -19.72 -12.33
N ILE A 208 -12.38 -20.44 -11.93
CA ILE A 208 -13.70 -19.84 -11.74
C ILE A 208 -13.88 -19.61 -10.23
N PRO A 209 -13.99 -18.34 -9.78
CA PRO A 209 -14.34 -18.05 -8.40
C PRO A 209 -15.64 -18.73 -8.00
N HIS A 210 -15.73 -19.12 -6.74
CA HIS A 210 -16.93 -19.76 -6.21
C HIS A 210 -17.40 -19.04 -4.95
N ILE A 211 -18.70 -19.03 -4.75
CA ILE A 211 -19.32 -18.63 -3.49
C ILE A 211 -20.10 -19.83 -2.94
N LYS A 212 -19.75 -20.21 -1.71
CA LYS A 212 -20.44 -21.24 -0.95
C LYS A 212 -21.19 -20.58 0.20
N TYR A 213 -22.47 -20.88 0.36
CA TYR A 213 -23.23 -20.41 1.51
C TYR A 213 -22.95 -21.31 2.71
N THR A 214 -22.42 -20.73 3.79
CA THR A 214 -22.09 -21.45 5.05
C THR A 214 -23.28 -21.59 5.98
N GLN A 215 -24.36 -20.88 5.70
CA GLN A 215 -25.65 -20.96 6.37
C GLN A 215 -26.79 -20.71 5.38
N ASN A 216 -28.03 -21.01 5.78
CA ASN A 216 -29.18 -20.67 4.96
C ASN A 216 -29.28 -19.16 4.77
N ARG A 217 -29.72 -18.72 3.59
CA ARG A 217 -29.97 -17.31 3.31
C ARG A 217 -30.90 -16.72 4.35
N VAL A 218 -30.49 -15.63 4.96
CA VAL A 218 -31.29 -14.82 5.89
C VAL A 218 -31.87 -13.60 5.18
N ASP A 219 -32.92 -13.04 5.75
CA ASP A 219 -33.50 -11.76 5.28
C ASP A 219 -32.51 -10.61 5.48
N PHE A 220 -32.62 -9.60 4.65
CA PHE A 220 -31.80 -8.38 4.69
C PHE A 220 -31.69 -7.76 6.09
N GLU A 221 -32.81 -7.63 6.80
CA GLU A 221 -32.86 -7.04 8.14
C GLU A 221 -32.16 -7.90 9.22
N LYS A 222 -32.07 -9.19 8.98
CA LYS A 222 -31.44 -10.14 9.90
C LYS A 222 -29.93 -10.29 9.71
N ILE A 223 -29.35 -9.62 8.71
CA ILE A 223 -27.92 -9.66 8.47
C ILE A 223 -27.19 -8.84 9.55
N VAL A 224 -26.36 -9.51 10.33
CA VAL A 224 -25.54 -8.89 11.38
C VAL A 224 -24.06 -8.95 10.99
N ILE A 225 -23.43 -7.80 10.87
CA ILE A 225 -21.98 -7.70 10.64
C ILE A 225 -21.31 -7.46 11.98
N PRO A 226 -20.50 -8.42 12.50
CA PRO A 226 -19.89 -8.31 13.83
C PRO A 226 -18.94 -7.10 13.93
N MET A 227 -18.95 -6.41 15.07
CA MET A 227 -18.07 -5.25 15.32
C MET A 227 -16.58 -5.59 15.14
N LYS A 228 -16.16 -6.81 15.54
CA LYS A 228 -14.77 -7.29 15.37
C LYS A 228 -14.37 -7.45 13.91
N VAL A 229 -15.33 -7.74 13.02
CA VAL A 229 -15.07 -7.94 11.60
C VAL A 229 -15.01 -6.62 10.86
N TYR A 230 -15.84 -5.66 11.22
CA TYR A 230 -15.99 -4.40 10.50
C TYR A 230 -15.50 -3.18 11.30
N ASP A 231 -16.21 -2.80 12.37
CA ASP A 231 -16.01 -1.50 13.03
C ASP A 231 -14.60 -1.33 13.59
N TRP A 232 -14.07 -2.35 14.27
CA TRP A 232 -12.74 -2.29 14.85
C TRP A 232 -11.64 -2.27 13.79
N ARG A 233 -11.82 -3.04 12.72
CA ARG A 233 -10.85 -3.09 11.62
C ARG A 233 -10.85 -1.80 10.82
N LYS A 234 -12.03 -1.24 10.53
CA LYS A 234 -12.18 0.06 9.89
C LYS A 234 -11.50 1.16 10.70
N LYS A 235 -11.81 1.24 12.01
CA LYS A 235 -11.19 2.21 12.92
C LYS A 235 -9.66 2.06 12.99
N LEU A 236 -9.17 0.83 12.98
CA LEU A 236 -7.71 0.58 12.96
C LEU A 236 -7.08 1.06 11.64
N ALA A 237 -7.72 0.80 10.50
CA ALA A 237 -7.25 1.26 9.20
C ALA A 237 -7.25 2.80 9.10
N GLU A 238 -8.32 3.46 9.59
CA GLU A 238 -8.41 4.92 9.67
C GLU A 238 -7.30 5.51 10.56
N LYS A 239 -7.04 4.91 11.72
CA LYS A 239 -5.95 5.33 12.61
C LYS A 239 -4.56 5.19 11.97
N ARG A 240 -4.32 4.10 11.23
CA ARG A 240 -3.06 3.89 10.50
C ARG A 240 -2.88 4.91 9.40
N LEU A 241 -3.94 5.20 8.65
CA LEU A 241 -3.92 6.25 7.63
C LEU A 241 -3.61 7.61 8.25
N GLU A 242 -4.29 7.98 9.33
CA GLU A 242 -4.06 9.23 10.03
C GLU A 242 -2.59 9.38 10.48
N ALA A 243 -2.00 8.29 10.97
CA ALA A 243 -0.59 8.28 11.36
C ALA A 243 0.35 8.55 10.17
N VAL A 244 0.09 7.93 8.99
CA VAL A 244 0.88 8.18 7.76
C VAL A 244 0.75 9.63 7.32
N VAL A 245 -0.47 10.16 7.26
CA VAL A 245 -0.72 11.55 6.87
C VAL A 245 -0.02 12.51 7.83
N THR A 246 -0.17 12.30 9.14
CA THR A 246 0.49 13.12 10.16
C THR A 246 2.00 13.08 10.02
N TYR A 247 2.57 11.90 9.76
CA TYR A 247 4.01 11.75 9.52
C TYR A 247 4.46 12.52 8.29
N ALA A 248 3.72 12.41 7.19
CA ALA A 248 4.08 13.05 5.92
C ALA A 248 3.92 14.58 5.97
N GLU A 249 2.82 15.09 6.54
CA GLU A 249 2.49 16.52 6.59
C GLU A 249 3.23 17.28 7.70
N SER A 250 3.85 16.60 8.69
CA SER A 250 4.49 17.27 9.81
C SER A 250 5.78 17.99 9.41
N GLU A 251 5.85 19.29 9.65
CA GLU A 251 7.03 20.14 9.41
C GLU A 251 7.82 20.50 10.67
N LYS A 252 7.34 20.12 11.85
CA LYS A 252 7.91 20.56 13.13
C LYS A 252 8.59 19.45 13.92
N VAL A 253 8.10 18.23 13.83
CA VAL A 253 8.57 17.08 14.60
C VAL A 253 9.58 16.29 13.79
N CYS A 254 10.71 15.94 14.37
CA CYS A 254 11.75 15.12 13.73
C CYS A 254 11.17 13.80 13.22
N ARG A 255 11.52 13.40 11.98
CA ARG A 255 11.02 12.17 11.35
C ARG A 255 11.31 10.93 12.19
N SER A 256 12.53 10.80 12.70
CA SER A 256 12.89 9.67 13.58
C SER A 256 12.10 9.66 14.87
N GLN A 257 11.89 10.83 15.50
CA GLN A 257 11.06 10.90 16.71
C GLN A 257 9.62 10.51 16.46
N GLN A 258 9.03 10.88 15.31
CA GLN A 258 7.67 10.47 14.96
C GLN A 258 7.56 8.95 14.82
N LEU A 259 8.53 8.32 14.14
CA LEU A 259 8.55 6.86 13.97
C LEU A 259 8.73 6.16 15.32
N LEU A 260 9.71 6.58 16.13
CA LEU A 260 9.98 6.01 17.44
C LEU A 260 8.77 6.16 18.38
N ASN A 261 8.13 7.33 18.41
CA ASN A 261 6.90 7.56 19.17
C ASN A 261 5.76 6.64 18.72
N TYR A 262 5.60 6.44 17.41
CA TYR A 262 4.58 5.54 16.88
C TYR A 262 4.77 4.09 17.38
N PHE A 263 6.02 3.64 17.47
CA PHE A 263 6.37 2.32 17.99
C PHE A 263 6.52 2.25 19.53
N GLY A 264 6.18 3.33 20.24
CA GLY A 264 6.10 3.35 21.71
C GLY A 264 7.33 3.91 22.41
N GLU A 265 8.37 4.35 21.69
CA GLU A 265 9.53 4.99 22.28
C GLU A 265 9.33 6.51 22.38
N THR A 266 8.90 6.97 23.57
CA THR A 266 8.51 8.37 23.79
C THR A 266 9.67 9.31 24.15
N ARG A 267 10.86 8.76 24.49
CA ARG A 267 12.03 9.55 24.93
C ARG A 267 13.17 9.42 23.91
N SER A 268 12.99 10.01 22.74
CA SER A 268 14.00 10.00 21.69
C SER A 268 14.52 11.41 21.39
N GLU A 269 15.81 11.51 21.10
CA GLU A 269 16.43 12.75 20.65
C GLU A 269 16.19 12.99 19.16
N ARG A 270 16.35 14.24 18.73
CA ARG A 270 16.27 14.59 17.31
C ARG A 270 17.42 13.99 16.53
N CYS A 271 17.15 13.37 15.39
CA CYS A 271 18.19 12.72 14.58
C CYS A 271 19.20 13.71 13.95
N GLY A 272 18.84 14.98 13.83
CA GLY A 272 19.71 16.04 13.28
C GLY A 272 19.96 15.95 11.77
N GLN A 273 19.43 14.94 11.05
CA GLN A 273 19.74 14.66 9.65
C GLN A 273 18.51 14.50 8.74
N CYS A 274 17.29 14.44 9.27
CA CYS A 274 16.08 14.44 8.46
C CYS A 274 15.78 15.84 7.89
N ASP A 275 14.88 15.90 6.91
CA ASP A 275 14.40 17.13 6.29
C ASP A 275 14.02 18.21 7.31
N VAL A 276 13.17 17.86 8.28
CA VAL A 276 12.72 18.78 9.34
C VAL A 276 13.86 19.29 10.19
N CYS A 277 14.83 18.43 10.57
CA CYS A 277 15.97 18.84 11.38
C CYS A 277 16.94 19.73 10.59
N ILE A 278 17.14 19.46 9.30
CA ILE A 278 18.02 20.26 8.43
C ILE A 278 17.40 21.64 8.22
N GLU A 279 16.11 21.69 7.91
CA GLU A 279 15.40 22.97 7.71
C GLU A 279 15.39 23.83 8.97
N GLN A 280 15.17 23.22 10.13
CA GLN A 280 15.23 23.95 11.39
C GLN A 280 16.63 24.50 11.68
N LYS A 281 17.71 23.75 11.38
CA LYS A 281 19.08 24.25 11.52
C LYS A 281 19.34 25.41 10.56
N LYS A 282 18.80 25.35 9.34
CA LYS A 282 18.91 26.40 8.34
C LYS A 282 18.22 27.68 8.81
N ARG A 283 16.95 27.60 9.21
CA ARG A 283 16.19 28.74 9.76
C ARG A 283 16.92 29.36 10.96
N THR A 284 17.40 28.56 11.90
CA THR A 284 18.16 29.07 13.05
C THR A 284 19.44 29.81 12.64
N ARG A 285 20.11 29.38 11.56
CA ARG A 285 21.31 30.09 11.04
C ARG A 285 20.93 31.40 10.36
N GLU A 286 19.87 31.40 9.57
CA GLU A 286 19.34 32.59 8.89
C GLU A 286 18.89 33.64 9.92
N ASP A 287 18.15 33.20 10.96
CA ASP A 287 17.73 34.08 12.05
C ASP A 287 18.94 34.69 12.78
N LYS A 288 19.96 33.90 13.14
CA LYS A 288 21.18 34.38 13.75
C LYS A 288 21.98 35.36 12.89
N GLN A 289 21.99 35.11 11.55
CA GLN A 289 22.63 36.02 10.62
C GLN A 289 21.86 37.33 10.54
N ARG A 290 20.53 37.25 10.43
CA ARG A 290 19.63 38.41 10.41
C ARG A 290 19.74 39.24 11.68
N ASP A 291 19.80 38.60 12.85
CA ASP A 291 20.01 39.30 14.12
C ASP A 291 21.35 40.05 14.15
N LYS A 292 22.42 39.46 13.59
CA LYS A 292 23.73 40.18 13.46
C LYS A 292 23.62 41.38 12.51
N ASP A 293 22.93 41.23 11.39
CA ASP A 293 22.77 42.32 10.41
C ASP A 293 21.96 43.48 11.01
N ILE A 294 20.88 43.17 11.75
CA ILE A 294 20.09 44.17 12.51
C ILE A 294 20.97 44.87 13.55
N ARG A 295 21.75 44.10 14.35
CA ARG A 295 22.66 44.68 15.34
C ARG A 295 23.68 45.62 14.69
N LEU A 296 24.29 45.23 13.57
CA LEU A 296 25.20 46.08 12.82
C LEU A 296 24.51 47.34 12.29
N ALA A 297 23.28 47.25 11.81
CA ALA A 297 22.52 48.41 11.35
C ALA A 297 22.19 49.38 12.50
N ILE A 298 21.81 48.86 13.66
CA ILE A 298 21.59 49.69 14.86
C ILE A 298 22.88 50.37 15.30
N LEU A 299 24.01 49.65 15.39
CA LEU A 299 25.31 50.23 15.77
C LEU A 299 25.77 51.29 14.79
N LYS A 300 25.51 51.11 13.47
CA LYS A 300 25.82 52.12 12.44
C LYS A 300 24.97 53.37 12.63
N LEU A 301 23.68 53.22 12.97
CA LEU A 301 22.80 54.36 13.27
C LEU A 301 23.33 55.19 14.45
N LEU A 302 23.89 54.48 15.47
CA LEU A 302 24.41 55.11 16.70
C LEU A 302 25.91 55.47 16.65
N GLU A 303 26.51 55.45 15.43
CA GLU A 303 27.96 55.73 15.26
C GLU A 303 28.34 57.17 15.62
N ASP A 304 27.41 58.09 15.46
CA ASP A 304 27.60 59.51 15.78
C ASP A 304 27.56 59.82 17.27
N LYS A 305 27.32 58.80 18.13
CA LYS A 305 27.25 58.89 19.62
C LYS A 305 26.21 59.88 20.11
N LYS A 306 25.19 60.22 19.32
CA LYS A 306 24.06 61.02 19.75
C LYS A 306 22.86 60.17 20.11
N PRO A 307 21.98 60.68 20.99
CA PRO A 307 20.73 60.00 21.30
C PRO A 307 19.78 60.04 20.09
N HIS A 308 19.44 58.87 19.53
CA HIS A 308 18.48 58.69 18.42
C HIS A 308 17.10 58.28 18.93
N HIS A 309 16.05 58.85 18.37
CA HIS A 309 14.70 58.48 18.75
C HIS A 309 14.39 57.04 18.24
N ILE A 310 13.71 56.20 19.04
CA ILE A 310 13.33 54.83 18.68
C ILE A 310 12.65 54.79 17.33
N LYS A 311 11.89 55.84 16.95
CA LYS A 311 11.26 55.94 15.63
C LYS A 311 12.21 55.90 14.45
N GLU A 312 13.47 56.24 14.62
CA GLU A 312 14.50 56.19 13.58
C GLU A 312 14.86 54.76 13.21
N LEU A 313 14.63 53.78 14.12
CA LEU A 313 14.77 52.35 13.80
C LEU A 313 13.78 51.86 12.73
N TYR A 314 12.65 52.58 12.55
CA TYR A 314 11.70 52.27 11.46
C TYR A 314 12.25 52.52 10.05
N THR A 315 13.36 53.25 9.94
CA THR A 315 14.04 53.49 8.65
C THR A 315 14.94 52.32 8.23
N LEU A 316 15.17 51.37 9.17
CA LEU A 316 15.95 50.18 8.85
C LEU A 316 15.07 49.20 8.09
N ASP A 317 15.63 48.58 7.06
CA ASP A 317 14.95 47.63 6.19
C ASP A 317 14.81 46.23 6.86
N PHE A 318 14.21 46.21 8.07
CA PHE A 318 13.92 45.00 8.84
C PHE A 318 12.55 45.08 9.48
N ASP A 319 11.95 43.94 9.81
CA ASP A 319 10.67 43.89 10.51
C ASP A 319 10.81 44.33 11.98
N MET A 320 9.86 45.09 12.48
CA MET A 320 9.90 45.65 13.83
C MET A 320 10.04 44.59 14.95
N PRO A 321 9.33 43.47 14.92
CA PRO A 321 9.52 42.42 15.95
C PRO A 321 10.97 41.90 16.04
N SER A 322 11.68 41.81 14.92
CA SER A 322 13.10 41.40 14.90
C SER A 322 14.00 42.51 15.43
N ILE A 323 13.75 43.78 15.07
CA ILE A 323 14.49 44.95 15.61
C ILE A 323 14.32 45.03 17.14
N GLU A 324 13.06 44.92 17.63
CA GLU A 324 12.80 45.00 19.09
C GLU A 324 13.46 43.86 19.86
N ARG A 325 13.46 42.65 19.29
CA ARG A 325 14.15 41.49 19.88
C ARG A 325 15.65 41.75 20.01
N VAL A 326 16.29 42.20 18.93
CA VAL A 326 17.74 42.46 18.90
C VAL A 326 18.08 43.66 19.80
N LEU A 327 17.27 44.71 19.78
CA LEU A 327 17.48 45.89 20.65
C LEU A 327 17.39 45.52 22.13
N ARG A 328 16.44 44.67 22.53
CA ARG A 328 16.32 44.19 23.89
C ARG A 328 17.57 43.40 24.30
N TYR A 329 18.05 42.49 23.41
CA TYR A 329 19.28 41.74 23.65
C TYR A 329 20.50 42.68 23.83
N MET A 330 20.63 43.69 22.95
CA MET A 330 21.70 44.68 23.03
C MET A 330 21.64 45.56 24.32
N ALA A 331 20.43 45.81 24.81
CA ALA A 331 20.24 46.53 26.08
C ALA A 331 20.60 45.64 27.27
N ASP A 332 20.26 44.36 27.25
CA ASP A 332 20.62 43.38 28.30
C ASP A 332 22.15 43.15 28.36
N GLU A 333 22.86 43.28 27.24
CA GLU A 333 24.33 43.21 27.12
C GLU A 333 25.01 44.57 27.37
N GLU A 334 24.25 45.60 27.77
CA GLU A 334 24.77 46.98 28.06
C GLU A 334 25.44 47.66 26.85
N GLU A 335 25.11 47.22 25.62
CA GLU A 335 25.63 47.80 24.37
C GLU A 335 24.90 49.09 23.96
N VAL A 336 23.64 49.21 24.36
CA VAL A 336 22.78 50.36 24.10
C VAL A 336 21.91 50.68 25.31
N TYR A 337 21.65 51.96 25.53
CA TYR A 337 20.79 52.42 26.61
C TYR A 337 19.57 53.12 26.06
N ASN A 338 18.42 52.89 26.68
CA ASN A 338 17.17 53.57 26.33
C ASN A 338 16.86 54.58 27.44
N ILE A 339 16.96 55.86 27.12
CA ILE A 339 16.68 56.97 28.02
C ILE A 339 15.53 57.79 27.40
N GLU A 340 14.36 57.77 28.05
CA GLU A 340 13.17 58.57 27.66
C GLU A 340 12.77 58.38 26.18
N GLY A 341 12.80 57.15 25.66
CA GLY A 341 12.43 56.86 24.28
C GLY A 341 13.52 57.20 23.24
N LYS A 342 14.73 57.49 23.69
CA LYS A 342 15.92 57.64 22.84
C LYS A 342 16.93 56.56 23.13
N ILE A 343 17.56 56.06 22.08
CA ILE A 343 18.62 55.05 22.15
C ILE A 343 19.97 55.71 22.01
N THR A 344 20.88 55.34 22.85
CA THR A 344 22.30 55.82 22.80
C THR A 344 23.23 54.65 23.07
N ARG A 345 24.48 54.80 22.68
CA ARG A 345 25.56 53.83 22.92
C ARG A 345 26.43 54.27 24.09
#